data_0b4b403cb591fc19d963c1c56e382872
#
_entry.id   0b4b403cb591fc19d963c1c56e382872
#
_cell.length_a   1.000
_cell.length_b   1.000
_cell.length_c   1.000
_cell.angle_alpha   90.00
_cell.angle_beta   90.00
_cell.angle_gamma   90.00
#
_symmetry.space_group_name_H-M   'P 1'
#
loop_
_entity.id
_entity.type
_entity.pdbx_description
1 polymer ?
#
loop_
_entity_poly.entity_id
_entity_poly.type
_entity_poly.pdbx_seq_one_letter_code
_entity_poly.pdbx_strand_id
1 'polypeptide(L)'
;MLYLIMTVSGIGVLWTCHVLWVCALVLLAVRRIECARLLAKCSSLPCWAVAALGVAAWVSAQVLNPPIIQVYRFGIYIFSYLAGYYVFSQPQVMDTLARRAPILCAVAAALGPVYLWHSWGKNYAVAPNVNSPLAIAYGWAACPAGFGGM
;
A
#
# COMPACT_ATOMS: atom_id res chain seq x y z
N MET A 1 1.85 4.20 31.11
CA MET A 1 1.56 5.54 30.57
C MET A 1 2.56 5.98 29.51
N LEU A 2 3.87 5.89 29.73
CA LEU A 2 4.91 6.26 28.74
C LEU A 2 4.79 5.48 27.42
N TYR A 3 4.49 4.18 27.48
CA TYR A 3 4.28 3.32 26.30
C TYR A 3 3.09 3.78 25.43
N LEU A 4 1.98 4.16 26.07
CA LEU A 4 0.81 4.70 25.37
C LEU A 4 1.12 6.04 24.68
N ILE A 5 1.90 6.90 25.32
CA ILE A 5 2.31 8.19 24.73
C ILE A 5 3.23 7.95 23.54
N MET A 6 4.18 7.04 23.63
CA MET A 6 5.12 6.69 22.55
C MET A 6 4.43 6.03 21.34
N THR A 7 3.40 5.20 21.59
CA THR A 7 2.62 4.57 20.53
C THR A 7 1.62 5.52 19.89
N VAL A 8 0.97 6.37 20.67
CA VAL A 8 -0.07 7.31 20.19
C VAL A 8 0.55 8.55 19.56
N SER A 9 1.71 9.03 20.01
CA SER A 9 2.35 10.21 19.43
C SER A 9 3.01 9.97 18.07
N GLY A 10 3.14 8.71 17.64
CA GLY A 10 3.79 8.38 16.36
C GLY A 10 5.29 8.72 16.30
N ILE A 11 5.89 9.08 17.43
CA ILE A 11 7.30 9.45 17.53
C ILE A 11 8.09 8.21 17.93
N GLY A 12 8.97 7.77 17.03
CA GLY A 12 9.89 6.67 17.26
C GLY A 12 9.56 5.38 16.52
N VAL A 13 10.45 4.40 16.62
CA VAL A 13 10.42 3.11 15.88
C VAL A 13 9.23 2.23 16.30
N LEU A 14 8.68 2.42 17.49
CA LEU A 14 7.61 1.58 18.06
C LEU A 14 6.27 1.69 17.30
N TRP A 15 6.00 2.80 16.62
CA TRP A 15 4.74 2.95 15.87
C TRP A 15 4.69 1.98 14.68
N THR A 16 5.80 1.76 13.99
CA THR A 16 5.88 0.79 12.88
C THR A 16 5.61 -0.62 13.37
N CYS A 17 6.21 -1.01 14.49
CA CYS A 17 5.95 -2.31 15.11
C CYS A 17 4.48 -2.48 15.50
N HIS A 18 3.85 -1.43 16.03
CA HIS A 18 2.44 -1.45 16.39
C HIS A 18 1.54 -1.63 15.17
N VAL A 19 1.79 -0.86 14.10
CA VAL A 19 1.02 -1.00 12.86
C VAL A 19 1.18 -2.38 12.26
N LEU A 20 2.41 -2.92 12.18
CA LEU A 20 2.66 -4.27 11.67
C LEU A 20 1.98 -5.34 12.53
N TRP A 21 1.97 -5.18 13.85
CA TRP A 21 1.28 -6.09 14.76
C TRP A 21 -0.24 -6.11 14.50
N VAL A 22 -0.86 -4.93 14.36
CA VAL A 22 -2.28 -4.82 13.99
C VAL A 22 -2.55 -5.45 12.63
N CYS A 23 -1.72 -5.19 11.62
CA CYS A 23 -1.85 -5.79 10.30
C CYS A 23 -1.74 -7.33 10.36
N ALA A 24 -0.83 -7.86 11.18
CA ALA A 24 -0.69 -9.31 11.38
C ALA A 24 -1.91 -9.93 12.05
N LEU A 25 -2.51 -9.27 13.05
CA LEU A 25 -3.75 -9.72 13.69
C LEU A 25 -4.92 -9.74 12.70
N VAL A 26 -5.04 -8.70 11.87
CA VAL A 26 -6.06 -8.64 10.80
C VAL A 26 -5.85 -9.78 9.80
N LEU A 27 -4.60 -10.03 9.38
CA LEU A 27 -4.30 -11.15 8.49
C LEU A 27 -4.69 -12.49 9.12
N LEU A 28 -4.37 -12.71 10.40
CA LEU A 28 -4.77 -13.94 11.12
C LEU A 28 -6.28 -14.10 11.17
N ALA A 29 -7.02 -13.03 11.41
CA ALA A 29 -8.48 -13.05 11.40
C ALA A 29 -9.03 -13.37 10.00
N VAL A 30 -8.49 -12.74 8.97
CA VAL A 30 -8.88 -13.00 7.57
C VAL A 30 -8.57 -14.43 7.17
N ARG A 31 -7.41 -14.98 7.56
CA ARG A 31 -7.03 -16.37 7.29
C ARG A 31 -7.95 -17.40 7.94
N ARG A 32 -8.61 -17.07 9.05
CA ARG A 32 -9.63 -17.97 9.65
C ARG A 32 -10.91 -18.07 8.83
N ILE A 33 -11.21 -17.04 8.06
CA ILE A 33 -12.41 -16.94 7.22
C ILE A 33 -12.06 -17.32 5.77
N GLU A 34 -10.77 -17.47 5.47
CA GLU A 34 -10.24 -17.69 4.15
C GLU A 34 -10.72 -19.04 3.57
N CYS A 35 -11.31 -18.97 2.38
CA CYS A 35 -11.57 -20.14 1.55
C CYS A 35 -10.40 -20.34 0.58
N ALA A 36 -9.97 -21.60 0.36
CA ALA A 36 -8.94 -21.96 -0.63
C ALA A 36 -9.20 -21.38 -2.03
N ARG A 37 -10.46 -21.07 -2.34
CA ARG A 37 -10.90 -20.38 -3.57
C ARG A 37 -10.36 -18.96 -3.71
N LEU A 38 -10.15 -18.23 -2.60
CA LEU A 38 -9.61 -16.86 -2.62
C LEU A 38 -8.14 -16.85 -3.06
N LEU A 39 -7.34 -17.75 -2.49
CA LEU A 39 -5.93 -17.90 -2.87
C LEU A 39 -5.77 -18.31 -4.33
N ALA A 40 -6.56 -19.29 -4.78
CA ALA A 40 -6.56 -19.72 -6.19
C ALA A 40 -6.97 -18.59 -7.15
N LYS A 41 -7.89 -17.72 -6.73
CA LYS A 41 -8.31 -16.57 -7.53
C LYS A 41 -7.24 -15.47 -7.57
N CYS A 42 -6.53 -15.26 -6.46
CA CYS A 42 -5.44 -14.28 -6.37
C CYS A 42 -4.18 -14.72 -7.15
N SER A 43 -3.93 -16.03 -7.26
CA SER A 43 -2.78 -16.54 -8.02
C SER A 43 -2.93 -16.37 -9.54
N SER A 44 -4.16 -16.26 -10.06
CA SER A 44 -4.45 -16.11 -11.50
C SER A 44 -4.83 -14.68 -11.91
N LEU A 45 -4.48 -13.68 -11.10
CA LEU A 45 -4.85 -12.30 -11.37
C LEU A 45 -4.12 -11.76 -12.63
N PRO A 46 -4.86 -11.23 -13.62
CA PRO A 46 -4.28 -10.57 -14.76
C PRO A 46 -3.70 -9.20 -14.35
N CYS A 47 -2.73 -8.70 -15.13
CA CYS A 47 -2.03 -7.46 -14.83
C CYS A 47 -2.97 -6.24 -14.66
N TRP A 48 -4.07 -6.17 -15.42
CA TRP A 48 -5.05 -5.09 -15.26
C TRP A 48 -5.74 -5.13 -13.88
N ALA A 49 -5.96 -6.33 -13.32
CA ALA A 49 -6.54 -6.47 -12.00
C ALA A 49 -5.57 -5.99 -10.90
N VAL A 50 -4.27 -6.22 -11.08
CA VAL A 50 -3.24 -5.65 -10.17
C VAL A 50 -3.26 -4.12 -10.25
N ALA A 51 -3.43 -3.55 -11.45
CA ALA A 51 -3.59 -2.10 -11.60
C ALA A 51 -4.89 -1.60 -10.93
N ALA A 52 -5.99 -2.34 -11.06
CA ALA A 52 -7.27 -1.99 -10.43
C ALA A 52 -7.20 -2.04 -8.90
N LEU A 53 -6.32 -2.86 -8.31
CA LEU A 53 -6.05 -2.83 -6.87
C LEU A 53 -5.51 -1.47 -6.40
N GLY A 54 -4.88 -0.68 -7.27
CA GLY A 54 -4.48 0.70 -6.97
C GLY A 54 -5.67 1.60 -6.64
N VAL A 55 -6.82 1.39 -7.31
CA VAL A 55 -8.07 2.10 -7.00
C VAL A 55 -8.60 1.65 -5.64
N ALA A 56 -8.54 0.36 -5.34
CA ALA A 56 -8.93 -0.16 -4.03
C ALA A 56 -8.01 0.37 -2.91
N ALA A 57 -6.72 0.52 -3.19
CA ALA A 57 -5.76 1.18 -2.28
C ALA A 57 -6.16 2.63 -2.01
N TRP A 58 -6.57 3.37 -3.05
CA TRP A 58 -7.04 4.75 -2.89
C TRP A 58 -8.32 4.83 -2.05
N VAL A 59 -9.28 3.95 -2.30
CA VAL A 59 -10.52 3.88 -1.49
C VAL A 59 -10.19 3.52 -0.05
N SER A 60 -9.31 2.55 0.19
CA SER A 60 -8.91 2.15 1.54
C SER A 60 -8.18 3.27 2.29
N ALA A 61 -7.47 4.15 1.57
CA ALA A 61 -6.82 5.31 2.14
C ALA A 61 -7.81 6.39 2.61
N GLN A 62 -9.07 6.38 2.11
CA GLN A 62 -10.13 7.28 2.59
C GLN A 62 -10.85 6.71 3.81
N VAL A 63 -10.79 5.40 4.02
CA VAL A 63 -11.42 4.69 5.12
C VAL A 63 -10.39 4.44 6.22
N LEU A 64 -10.83 4.47 7.49
CA LEU A 64 -9.94 4.22 8.65
C LEU A 64 -8.73 5.17 8.76
N ASN A 65 -8.89 6.39 8.31
CA ASN A 65 -7.93 7.47 8.49
C ASN A 65 -8.39 8.39 9.64
N PRO A 66 -8.06 8.08 10.91
CA PRO A 66 -8.45 8.95 12.00
C PRO A 66 -7.74 10.31 11.85
N PRO A 67 -8.49 11.45 11.84
CA PRO A 67 -7.92 12.77 11.59
C PRO A 67 -7.01 13.25 12.73
N ILE A 68 -7.05 12.56 13.87
CA ILE A 68 -6.34 12.95 15.10
C ILE A 68 -4.86 12.54 15.05
N ILE A 69 -4.54 11.41 14.38
CA ILE A 69 -3.18 10.86 14.35
C ILE A 69 -2.80 10.56 12.90
N GLN A 70 -2.10 11.48 12.27
CA GLN A 70 -1.73 11.41 10.84
C GLN A 70 -0.85 10.20 10.48
N VAL A 71 -0.16 9.62 11.46
CA VAL A 71 0.74 8.48 11.27
C VAL A 71 -0.03 7.17 11.17
N TYR A 72 -1.21 7.06 11.81
CA TYR A 72 -1.99 5.83 11.82
C TYR A 72 -3.00 5.77 10.67
N ARG A 73 -2.50 5.42 9.49
CA ARG A 73 -3.29 5.21 8.29
C ARG A 73 -3.60 3.74 8.12
N PHE A 74 -4.36 3.20 9.06
CA PHE A 74 -4.64 1.77 9.10
C PHE A 74 -5.27 1.25 7.81
N GLY A 75 -6.12 2.03 7.15
CA GLY A 75 -6.76 1.60 5.91
C GLY A 75 -5.75 1.21 4.84
N ILE A 76 -4.83 2.09 4.50
CA ILE A 76 -3.82 1.83 3.47
C ILE A 76 -2.79 0.78 3.91
N TYR A 77 -2.41 0.76 5.19
CA TYR A 77 -1.43 -0.21 5.69
C TYR A 77 -2.00 -1.63 5.71
N ILE A 78 -3.22 -1.82 6.21
CA ILE A 78 -3.91 -3.12 6.22
C ILE A 78 -4.11 -3.59 4.78
N PHE A 79 -4.59 -2.71 3.89
CA PHE A 79 -4.78 -3.07 2.49
C PHE A 79 -3.46 -3.49 1.84
N SER A 80 -2.39 -2.69 1.98
CA SER A 80 -1.08 -3.00 1.40
C SER A 80 -0.49 -4.30 1.95
N TYR A 81 -0.67 -4.57 3.24
CA TYR A 81 -0.21 -5.78 3.89
C TYR A 81 -0.96 -7.02 3.37
N LEU A 82 -2.28 -6.94 3.23
CA LEU A 82 -3.10 -8.00 2.66
C LEU A 82 -2.78 -8.21 1.17
N ALA A 83 -2.64 -7.14 0.39
CA ALA A 83 -2.23 -7.23 -1.01
C ALA A 83 -0.85 -7.87 -1.16
N GLY A 84 0.10 -7.52 -0.29
CA GLY A 84 1.41 -8.17 -0.21
C GLY A 84 1.30 -9.67 -0.03
N TYR A 85 0.49 -10.10 0.94
CA TYR A 85 0.31 -11.51 1.25
C TYR A 85 -0.46 -12.29 0.18
N TYR A 86 -1.60 -11.76 -0.30
CA TYR A 86 -2.48 -12.52 -1.21
C TYR A 86 -2.09 -12.42 -2.68
N VAL A 87 -1.51 -11.29 -3.10
CA VAL A 87 -1.24 -10.99 -4.51
C VAL A 87 0.26 -11.02 -4.80
N PHE A 88 1.04 -10.20 -4.12
CA PHE A 88 2.47 -10.06 -4.43
C PHE A 88 3.34 -11.23 -3.94
N SER A 89 2.86 -12.08 -3.04
CA SER A 89 3.57 -13.32 -2.69
C SER A 89 3.40 -14.45 -3.71
N GLN A 90 2.50 -14.28 -4.71
CA GLN A 90 2.26 -15.30 -5.73
C GLN A 90 3.32 -15.24 -6.84
N PRO A 91 4.04 -16.33 -7.11
CA PRO A 91 5.13 -16.33 -8.10
C PRO A 91 4.64 -15.97 -9.51
N GLN A 92 3.43 -16.40 -9.89
CA GLN A 92 2.84 -16.08 -11.20
C GLN A 92 2.58 -14.58 -11.41
N VAL A 93 2.16 -13.89 -10.33
CA VAL A 93 1.95 -12.44 -10.35
C VAL A 93 3.29 -11.72 -10.43
N MET A 94 4.29 -12.19 -9.66
CA MET A 94 5.65 -11.64 -9.69
C MET A 94 6.31 -11.80 -11.05
N ASP A 95 6.20 -12.96 -11.70
CA ASP A 95 6.70 -13.19 -13.06
C ASP A 95 6.04 -12.25 -14.08
N THR A 96 4.74 -12.04 -13.93
CA THR A 96 3.99 -11.12 -14.81
C THR A 96 4.44 -9.68 -14.61
N LEU A 97 4.67 -9.26 -13.38
CA LEU A 97 5.18 -7.93 -13.05
C LEU A 97 6.62 -7.75 -13.52
N ALA A 98 7.48 -8.75 -13.34
CA ALA A 98 8.87 -8.73 -13.81
C ALA A 98 8.95 -8.56 -15.33
N ARG A 99 8.12 -9.27 -16.08
CA ARG A 99 8.04 -9.12 -17.55
C ARG A 99 7.58 -7.72 -17.98
N ARG A 100 6.80 -7.03 -17.16
CA ARG A 100 6.27 -5.68 -17.44
C ARG A 100 7.00 -4.59 -16.65
N ALA A 101 8.06 -4.94 -15.92
CA ALA A 101 8.85 -4.00 -15.14
C ALA A 101 9.30 -2.75 -15.93
N PRO A 102 9.82 -2.85 -17.17
CA PRO A 102 10.25 -1.66 -17.91
C PRO A 102 9.09 -0.68 -18.16
N ILE A 103 7.88 -1.19 -18.42
CA ILE A 103 6.69 -0.35 -18.64
C ILE A 103 6.29 0.32 -17.31
N LEU A 104 6.30 -0.44 -16.21
CA LEU A 104 5.98 0.09 -14.87
C LEU A 104 7.00 1.14 -14.42
N CYS A 105 8.29 0.91 -14.69
CA CYS A 105 9.35 1.90 -14.43
C CYS A 105 9.13 3.18 -15.26
N ALA A 106 8.78 3.06 -16.53
CA ALA A 106 8.51 4.21 -17.38
C ALA A 106 7.30 5.03 -16.87
N VAL A 107 6.23 4.34 -16.47
CA VAL A 107 5.04 4.99 -15.86
C VAL A 107 5.40 5.67 -14.55
N ALA A 108 6.14 5.01 -13.67
CA ALA A 108 6.59 5.60 -12.40
C ALA A 108 7.50 6.81 -12.64
N ALA A 109 8.42 6.72 -13.60
CA ALA A 109 9.31 7.82 -13.98
C ALA A 109 8.55 9.02 -14.58
N ALA A 110 7.46 8.77 -15.30
CA ALA A 110 6.61 9.84 -15.84
C ALA A 110 5.73 10.48 -14.74
N LEU A 111 5.20 9.69 -13.83
CA LEU A 111 4.37 10.18 -12.72
C LEU A 111 5.19 10.93 -11.66
N GLY A 112 6.45 10.56 -11.46
CA GLY A 112 7.34 11.17 -10.46
C GLY A 112 7.48 12.69 -10.60
N PRO A 113 7.90 13.22 -11.76
CA PRO A 113 7.98 14.66 -11.99
C PRO A 113 6.65 15.38 -11.82
N VAL A 114 5.55 14.79 -12.29
CA VAL A 114 4.20 15.35 -12.15
C VAL A 114 3.80 15.44 -10.68
N TYR A 115 4.09 14.38 -9.92
CA TYR A 115 3.85 14.37 -8.48
C TYR A 115 4.71 15.41 -7.75
N LEU A 116 6.00 15.51 -8.07
CA LEU A 116 6.90 16.50 -7.50
C LEU A 116 6.45 17.93 -7.80
N TRP A 117 6.07 18.19 -9.05
CA TRP A 117 5.56 19.51 -9.44
C TRP A 117 4.27 19.86 -8.70
N HIS A 118 3.33 18.93 -8.61
CA HIS A 118 2.06 19.15 -7.92
C HIS A 118 2.24 19.35 -6.40
N SER A 119 3.24 18.68 -5.82
CA SER A 119 3.52 18.71 -4.38
C SER A 119 4.50 19.82 -3.99
N TRP A 120 5.06 20.54 -4.99
CA TRP A 120 6.06 21.58 -4.73
C TRP A 120 5.48 22.68 -3.84
N GLY A 121 6.19 22.99 -2.74
CA GLY A 121 5.76 23.98 -1.76
C GLY A 121 4.60 23.56 -0.85
N LYS A 122 4.08 22.35 -0.99
CA LYS A 122 3.00 21.83 -0.14
C LYS A 122 3.57 20.81 0.87
N ASN A 123 2.95 20.73 2.04
CA ASN A 123 3.29 19.68 2.98
C ASN A 123 2.72 18.34 2.50
N TYR A 124 3.59 17.49 1.95
CA TYR A 124 3.23 16.17 1.40
C TYR A 124 2.82 15.15 2.48
N ALA A 125 3.18 15.38 3.75
CA ALA A 125 2.86 14.47 4.85
C ALA A 125 1.45 14.68 5.42
N VAL A 126 0.78 15.78 5.08
CA VAL A 126 -0.51 16.18 5.63
C VAL A 126 -1.63 15.96 4.61
N ALA A 127 -2.81 15.55 5.11
CA ALA A 127 -4.03 15.58 4.30
C ALA A 127 -4.33 17.04 3.86
N PRO A 128 -4.82 17.26 2.63
CA PRO A 128 -5.31 16.29 1.65
C PRO A 128 -4.25 15.74 0.69
N ASN A 129 -3.03 16.29 0.68
CA ASN A 129 -2.01 15.98 -0.35
C ASN A 129 -1.62 14.49 -0.35
N VAL A 130 -1.48 13.91 0.81
CA VAL A 130 -1.04 12.53 1.00
C VAL A 130 -2.12 11.50 0.61
N ASN A 131 -3.41 11.88 0.67
CA ASN A 131 -4.55 11.07 0.22
C ASN A 131 -4.93 11.39 -1.23
N SER A 132 -4.15 12.22 -1.92
CA SER A 132 -4.42 12.57 -3.31
C SER A 132 -4.31 11.31 -4.19
N PRO A 133 -5.18 11.16 -5.21
CA PRO A 133 -5.13 10.02 -6.11
C PRO A 133 -3.78 9.94 -6.84
N LEU A 134 -3.14 11.08 -7.09
CA LEU A 134 -1.83 11.16 -7.72
C LEU A 134 -0.71 10.57 -6.84
N ALA A 135 -0.71 10.88 -5.53
CA ALA A 135 0.27 10.33 -4.59
C ALA A 135 0.16 8.80 -4.49
N ILE A 136 -1.06 8.29 -4.42
CA ILE A 136 -1.31 6.85 -4.32
C ILE A 136 -1.02 6.15 -5.64
N ALA A 137 -1.39 6.75 -6.79
CA ALA A 137 -1.06 6.21 -8.09
C ALA A 137 0.45 6.11 -8.32
N TYR A 138 1.21 7.16 -7.93
CA TYR A 138 2.66 7.13 -7.99
C TYR A 138 3.25 6.03 -7.10
N GLY A 139 2.84 5.96 -5.82
CA GLY A 139 3.29 4.93 -4.89
C GLY A 139 2.96 3.51 -5.37
N TRP A 140 1.74 3.33 -5.92
CA TRP A 140 1.30 2.04 -6.45
C TRP A 140 2.04 1.64 -7.74
N ALA A 141 2.46 2.58 -8.57
CA ALA A 141 3.28 2.30 -9.75
C ALA A 141 4.75 2.03 -9.36
N ALA A 142 5.28 2.76 -8.39
CA ALA A 142 6.67 2.63 -7.94
C ALA A 142 6.95 1.30 -7.22
N CYS A 143 6.02 0.82 -6.38
CA CYS A 143 6.17 -0.44 -5.67
C CYS A 143 6.40 -1.66 -6.60
N PRO A 144 5.53 -1.96 -7.57
CA PRO A 144 5.74 -3.08 -8.48
C PRO A 144 6.96 -2.90 -9.38
N ALA A 145 7.31 -1.65 -9.74
CA ALA A 145 8.52 -1.36 -10.49
C ALA A 145 9.78 -1.77 -9.72
N GLY A 146 9.83 -1.52 -8.41
CA GLY A 146 10.92 -1.94 -7.54
C GLY A 146 11.03 -3.46 -7.41
N PHE A 147 9.91 -4.17 -7.30
CA PHE A 147 9.90 -5.64 -7.21
C PHE A 147 10.28 -6.33 -8.53
N GLY A 148 9.93 -5.73 -9.68
CA GLY A 148 10.25 -6.29 -10.99
C GLY A 148 11.70 -6.09 -11.40
N GLY A 149 12.49 -5.28 -10.70
CA GLY A 149 13.90 -5.01 -10.95
C GLY A 149 14.87 -5.90 -10.16
N MET A 150 14.37 -6.76 -9.28
CA MET A 150 15.14 -7.77 -8.54
C MET A 150 15.03 -9.13 -9.21
#